data_a7d9193980ac63de3ac02c4e30d2fff5
#
_entry.id   a7d9193980ac63de3ac02c4e30d2fff5
#
_cell.length_a   1.000
_cell.length_b   1.000
_cell.length_c   1.000
_cell.angle_alpha   90.00
_cell.angle_beta   90.00
_cell.angle_gamma   90.00
#
_symmetry.space_group_name_H-M   'P 1'
#
loop_
_entity.id
_entity.type
_entity.pdbx_description
1 polymer ?
#
loop_
_entity_poly.entity_id
_entity_poly.type
_entity_poly.pdbx_seq_one_letter_code
_entity_poly.pdbx_strand_id
1 'polypeptide(L)'
;MTQKGETLVEVKDLCKNFGVTIALSHVDFVVKTGEIRGLIGENGSGKSTVSSIIAGMQPASSGEMFYKGKPWKPATMLEAQKAGIGMIVQEAGTIANISVAENIFLGNYDKFKKGPIINKVAMISEARKALEKIGV
;
A
#
# COMPACT_ATOMS: atom_id res chain seq x y z
N MET A 1 8.33 1.86 -18.59
CA MET A 1 7.94 3.14 -17.95
C MET A 1 6.52 3.44 -18.35
N THR A 2 5.60 3.62 -17.40
CA THR A 2 4.20 3.98 -17.67
C THR A 2 4.14 5.45 -18.10
N GLN A 3 3.48 5.74 -19.23
CA GLN A 3 3.36 7.11 -19.72
C GLN A 3 2.31 7.88 -18.90
N LYS A 4 2.47 9.20 -18.79
CA LYS A 4 1.50 10.05 -18.10
C LYS A 4 0.11 9.89 -18.74
N GLY A 5 -0.92 9.59 -17.93
CA GLY A 5 -2.29 9.39 -18.38
C GLY A 5 -2.69 7.94 -18.69
N GLU A 6 -1.74 6.99 -18.69
CA GLU A 6 -2.09 5.56 -18.77
C GLU A 6 -2.78 5.08 -17.48
N THR A 7 -3.68 4.11 -17.60
CA THR A 7 -4.34 3.48 -16.46
C THR A 7 -3.31 2.79 -15.57
N LEU A 8 -3.21 3.23 -14.33
CA LEU A 8 -2.30 2.66 -13.34
C LEU A 8 -2.99 1.61 -12.48
N VAL A 9 -4.15 1.96 -11.93
CA VAL A 9 -5.01 1.07 -11.15
C VAL A 9 -6.39 1.10 -11.77
N GLU A 10 -6.98 -0.06 -11.99
CA GLU A 10 -8.36 -0.21 -12.42
C GLU A 10 -9.06 -1.17 -11.47
N VAL A 11 -10.25 -0.80 -11.05
CA VAL A 11 -11.12 -1.60 -10.18
C VAL A 11 -12.44 -1.78 -10.90
N LYS A 12 -12.91 -3.03 -10.99
CA LYS A 12 -14.14 -3.41 -11.69
C LYS A 12 -15.03 -4.25 -10.80
N ASP A 13 -16.25 -3.81 -10.63
CA ASP A 13 -17.32 -4.54 -9.93
C ASP A 13 -16.89 -5.02 -8.54
N LEU A 14 -16.10 -4.19 -7.83
CA LEU A 14 -15.49 -4.58 -6.56
C LEU A 14 -16.52 -4.61 -5.44
N CYS A 15 -16.65 -5.77 -4.81
CA CYS A 15 -17.52 -5.96 -3.66
C CYS A 15 -16.71 -6.40 -2.43
N LYS A 16 -17.18 -5.98 -1.25
CA LYS A 16 -16.64 -6.44 0.03
C LYS A 16 -17.73 -6.56 1.07
N ASN A 17 -17.84 -7.74 1.64
CA ASN A 17 -18.74 -8.03 2.75
C ASN A 17 -17.94 -8.43 4.00
N PHE A 18 -18.38 -7.97 5.16
CA PHE A 18 -17.92 -8.39 6.48
C PHE A 18 -19.11 -9.08 7.17
N GLY A 19 -19.21 -10.39 6.99
CA GLY A 19 -20.40 -11.14 7.42
C GLY A 19 -21.65 -10.61 6.71
N VAL A 20 -22.59 -10.07 7.46
CA VAL A 20 -23.84 -9.49 6.95
C VAL A 20 -23.70 -8.02 6.49
N THR A 21 -22.61 -7.36 6.82
CA THR A 21 -22.39 -5.96 6.50
C THR A 21 -21.77 -5.82 5.12
N ILE A 22 -22.45 -5.13 4.20
CA ILE A 22 -21.93 -4.78 2.88
C ILE A 22 -21.09 -3.51 3.02
N ALA A 23 -19.78 -3.62 2.85
CA ALA A 23 -18.86 -2.50 2.91
C ALA A 23 -18.58 -1.89 1.54
N LEU A 24 -18.60 -2.69 0.48
CA LEU A 24 -18.50 -2.25 -0.92
C LEU A 24 -19.52 -3.01 -1.74
N SER A 25 -20.21 -2.30 -2.64
CA SER A 25 -21.18 -2.87 -3.57
C SER A 25 -20.92 -2.34 -4.98
N HIS A 26 -20.44 -3.20 -5.87
CA HIS A 26 -20.25 -2.94 -7.30
C HIS A 26 -19.45 -1.63 -7.57
N VAL A 27 -18.27 -1.50 -6.95
CA VAL A 27 -17.45 -0.30 -7.07
C VAL A 27 -16.54 -0.37 -8.28
N ASP A 28 -16.63 0.65 -9.14
CA ASP A 28 -15.75 0.85 -10.28
C ASP A 28 -15.00 2.15 -10.17
N PHE A 29 -13.70 2.13 -10.41
CA PHE A 29 -12.92 3.36 -10.61
C PHE A 29 -11.58 3.08 -11.29
N VAL A 30 -10.97 4.16 -11.78
CA VAL A 30 -9.67 4.12 -12.45
C VAL A 30 -8.79 5.22 -11.88
N VAL A 31 -7.51 4.91 -11.65
CA VAL A 31 -6.47 5.89 -11.33
C VAL A 31 -5.42 5.86 -12.44
N LYS A 32 -5.08 7.02 -12.97
CA LYS A 32 -4.09 7.17 -14.05
C LYS A 32 -2.71 7.53 -13.50
N THR A 33 -1.69 7.24 -14.28
CA THR A 33 -0.30 7.62 -13.95
C THR A 33 -0.17 9.14 -13.84
N GLY A 34 0.36 9.61 -12.70
CA GLY A 34 0.52 11.04 -12.40
C GLY A 34 -0.77 11.74 -11.96
N GLU A 35 -1.83 11.00 -11.68
CA GLU A 35 -3.11 11.52 -11.18
C GLU A 35 -3.14 11.54 -9.65
N ILE A 36 -3.77 12.56 -9.09
CA ILE A 36 -4.23 12.61 -7.69
C ILE A 36 -5.74 12.39 -7.71
N ARG A 37 -6.20 11.27 -7.16
CA ARG A 37 -7.60 10.90 -7.11
C ARG A 37 -8.14 10.99 -5.68
N GLY A 38 -9.12 11.87 -5.45
CA GLY A 38 -9.85 11.96 -4.18
C GLY A 38 -11.02 10.98 -4.12
N LEU A 39 -11.15 10.25 -3.02
CA LEU A 39 -12.33 9.45 -2.68
C LEU A 39 -13.15 10.24 -1.65
N ILE A 40 -14.33 10.70 -2.04
CA ILE A 40 -15.22 11.52 -1.21
C ILE A 40 -16.47 10.70 -0.86
N GLY A 41 -16.95 10.84 0.35
CA GLY A 41 -18.15 10.16 0.84
C GLY A 41 -18.23 10.22 2.36
N GLU A 42 -19.39 9.85 2.90
CA GLU A 42 -19.65 9.80 4.34
C GLU A 42 -18.78 8.78 5.08
N ASN A 43 -18.75 8.85 6.39
CA ASN A 43 -18.13 7.84 7.22
C ASN A 43 -18.85 6.50 7.02
N GLY A 44 -18.09 5.42 6.82
CA GLY A 44 -18.64 4.11 6.49
C GLY A 44 -18.93 3.85 5.02
N SER A 45 -18.72 4.82 4.11
CA SER A 45 -18.98 4.63 2.66
C SER A 45 -17.97 3.73 1.93
N GLY A 46 -17.07 3.05 2.63
CA GLY A 46 -16.14 2.08 2.03
C GLY A 46 -14.82 2.65 1.51
N LYS A 47 -14.53 3.95 1.65
CA LYS A 47 -13.28 4.58 1.16
C LYS A 47 -12.02 3.85 1.63
N SER A 48 -11.91 3.64 2.94
CA SER A 48 -10.77 2.93 3.54
C SER A 48 -10.73 1.45 3.15
N THR A 49 -11.91 0.84 2.94
CA THR A 49 -12.03 -0.56 2.53
C THR A 49 -11.45 -0.77 1.13
N VAL A 50 -11.79 0.09 0.17
CA VAL A 50 -11.23 0.04 -1.19
C VAL A 50 -9.72 0.19 -1.16
N SER A 51 -9.19 1.20 -0.46
CA SER A 51 -7.75 1.43 -0.34
C SER A 51 -7.03 0.24 0.32
N SER A 52 -7.64 -0.35 1.38
CA SER A 52 -7.10 -1.53 2.07
C SER A 52 -7.02 -2.76 1.16
N ILE A 53 -8.02 -2.97 0.29
CA ILE A 53 -8.02 -4.09 -0.65
C ILE A 53 -6.93 -3.91 -1.71
N ILE A 54 -6.79 -2.71 -2.28
CA ILE A 54 -5.75 -2.41 -3.27
C ILE A 54 -4.35 -2.60 -2.67
N ALA A 55 -4.17 -2.21 -1.40
CA ALA A 55 -2.92 -2.33 -0.66
C ALA A 55 -2.64 -3.75 -0.10
N GLY A 56 -3.52 -4.72 -0.34
CA GLY A 56 -3.31 -6.11 0.11
C GLY A 56 -3.48 -6.33 1.61
N MET A 57 -4.17 -5.42 2.32
CA MET A 57 -4.50 -5.61 3.74
C MET A 57 -5.63 -6.62 3.94
N GLN A 58 -6.50 -6.74 2.96
CA GLN A 58 -7.63 -7.65 2.99
C GLN A 58 -8.07 -8.02 1.57
N PRO A 59 -8.61 -9.23 1.35
CA PRO A 59 -9.12 -9.62 0.04
C PRO A 59 -10.49 -8.98 -0.25
N ALA A 60 -10.79 -8.77 -1.53
CA ALA A 60 -12.14 -8.50 -1.99
C ALA A 60 -13.03 -9.75 -1.80
N SER A 61 -14.35 -9.57 -1.70
CA SER A 61 -15.32 -10.66 -1.76
C SER A 61 -15.59 -11.10 -3.20
N SER A 62 -15.66 -10.14 -4.13
CA SER A 62 -15.76 -10.36 -5.58
C SER A 62 -15.29 -9.14 -6.35
N GLY A 63 -15.29 -9.22 -7.68
CA GLY A 63 -14.80 -8.18 -8.56
C GLY A 63 -13.34 -8.38 -8.95
N GLU A 64 -12.85 -7.49 -9.80
CA GLU A 64 -11.50 -7.58 -10.36
C GLU A 64 -10.74 -6.28 -10.15
N MET A 65 -9.45 -6.41 -9.99
CA MET A 65 -8.54 -5.27 -9.97
C MET A 65 -7.39 -5.51 -10.93
N PHE A 66 -6.89 -4.42 -11.49
CA PHE A 66 -5.73 -4.43 -12.38
C PHE A 66 -4.73 -3.35 -11.94
N TYR A 67 -3.46 -3.69 -11.98
CA TYR A 67 -2.35 -2.77 -11.73
C TYR A 67 -1.38 -2.82 -12.90
N LYS A 68 -1.16 -1.68 -13.55
CA LYS A 68 -0.35 -1.58 -14.77
C LYS A 68 -0.79 -2.57 -15.85
N GLY A 69 -2.11 -2.71 -16.02
CA GLY A 69 -2.74 -3.58 -17.01
C GLY A 69 -2.69 -5.09 -16.70
N LYS A 70 -2.15 -5.49 -15.54
CA LYS A 70 -2.10 -6.90 -15.12
C LYS A 70 -3.11 -7.15 -14.00
N PRO A 71 -3.73 -8.35 -13.92
CA PRO A 71 -4.57 -8.71 -12.81
C PRO A 71 -3.86 -8.47 -11.47
N TRP A 72 -4.56 -7.82 -10.54
CA TRP A 72 -4.01 -7.42 -9.24
C TRP A 72 -4.82 -8.04 -8.11
N LYS A 73 -4.20 -8.97 -7.39
CA LYS A 73 -4.81 -9.64 -6.23
C LYS A 73 -3.72 -9.89 -5.18
N PRO A 74 -3.23 -8.85 -4.50
CA PRO A 74 -2.15 -9.00 -3.55
C PRO A 74 -2.60 -9.84 -2.35
N ALA A 75 -1.78 -10.79 -1.95
CA ALA A 75 -2.04 -11.63 -0.78
C ALA A 75 -1.65 -10.91 0.53
N THR A 76 -0.74 -9.93 0.45
CA THR A 76 -0.23 -9.20 1.62
C THR A 76 0.15 -7.76 1.26
N MET A 77 0.18 -6.88 2.27
CA MET A 77 0.72 -5.51 2.12
C MET A 77 2.17 -5.50 1.63
N LEU A 78 2.98 -6.47 2.05
CA LEU A 78 4.38 -6.56 1.64
C LEU A 78 4.51 -6.83 0.13
N GLU A 79 3.63 -7.66 -0.42
CA GLU A 79 3.55 -7.89 -1.87
C GLU A 79 3.17 -6.61 -2.62
N ALA A 80 2.15 -5.90 -2.13
CA ALA A 80 1.73 -4.62 -2.70
C ALA A 80 2.87 -3.58 -2.65
N GLN A 81 3.56 -3.48 -1.54
CA GLN A 81 4.69 -2.58 -1.35
C GLN A 81 5.86 -2.91 -2.30
N LYS A 82 6.19 -4.19 -2.49
CA LYS A 82 7.20 -4.63 -3.47
C LYS A 82 6.83 -4.29 -4.91
N ALA A 83 5.53 -4.31 -5.23
CA ALA A 83 5.02 -3.90 -6.54
C ALA A 83 5.00 -2.36 -6.74
N GLY A 84 5.15 -1.58 -5.65
CA GLY A 84 5.18 -0.12 -5.66
C GLY A 84 3.89 0.53 -5.18
N ILE A 85 2.98 -0.22 -4.54
CA ILE A 85 1.78 0.31 -3.90
C ILE A 85 2.04 0.46 -2.41
N GLY A 86 2.09 1.69 -1.92
CA GLY A 86 2.18 2.02 -0.50
C GLY A 86 0.85 2.51 0.06
N MET A 87 0.59 2.25 1.32
CA MET A 87 -0.57 2.77 2.04
C MET A 87 -0.12 3.48 3.32
N ILE A 88 -0.60 4.69 3.52
CA ILE A 88 -0.45 5.41 4.79
C ILE A 88 -1.71 5.12 5.60
N VAL A 89 -1.54 4.44 6.72
CA VAL A 89 -2.65 4.14 7.64
C VAL A 89 -2.82 5.29 8.64
N GLN A 90 -4.04 5.48 9.11
CA GLN A 90 -4.38 6.59 10.00
C GLN A 90 -3.70 6.46 11.37
N GLU A 91 -3.49 5.24 11.84
CA GLU A 91 -2.74 4.93 13.07
C GLU A 91 -1.42 4.27 12.69
N ALA A 92 -0.38 5.08 12.54
CA ALA A 92 0.99 4.58 12.37
C ALA A 92 1.52 4.11 13.72
N GLY A 93 1.37 2.83 14.01
CA GLY A 93 2.01 2.21 15.17
C GLY A 93 3.51 2.14 14.96
N THR A 94 4.29 2.91 15.74
CA THR A 94 5.74 2.70 15.84
C THR A 94 6.04 1.67 16.92
N ILE A 95 7.04 0.83 16.71
CA ILE A 95 7.52 -0.09 17.74
C ILE A 95 8.48 0.69 18.66
N ALA A 96 8.07 0.88 19.91
CA ALA A 96 8.79 1.75 20.87
C ALA A 96 10.21 1.27 21.23
N ASN A 97 10.47 -0.04 21.17
CA ASN A 97 11.73 -0.62 21.66
C ASN A 97 12.77 -0.87 20.56
N ILE A 98 12.58 -0.33 19.37
CA ILE A 98 13.55 -0.39 18.28
C ILE A 98 13.86 1.02 17.77
N SER A 99 14.99 1.18 17.07
CA SER A 99 15.42 2.47 16.55
C SER A 99 14.49 3.00 15.44
N VAL A 100 14.58 4.31 15.16
CA VAL A 100 13.88 4.95 14.04
C VAL A 100 14.20 4.26 12.71
N ALA A 101 15.48 3.94 12.47
CA ALA A 101 15.90 3.24 11.26
C ALA A 101 15.28 1.85 11.13
N GLU A 102 15.17 1.10 12.24
CA GLU A 102 14.50 -0.20 12.28
C GLU A 102 13.00 -0.08 12.03
N ASN A 103 12.34 0.97 12.55
CA ASN A 103 10.95 1.26 12.25
C ASN A 103 10.71 1.59 10.77
N ILE A 104 11.56 2.46 10.16
CA ILE A 104 11.45 2.84 8.74
C ILE A 104 11.57 1.62 7.81
N PHE A 105 12.45 0.67 8.14
CA PHE A 105 12.70 -0.50 7.32
C PHE A 105 12.02 -1.77 7.84
N LEU A 106 11.03 -1.65 8.70
CA LEU A 106 10.29 -2.79 9.23
C LEU A 106 9.73 -3.65 8.09
N GLY A 107 10.00 -4.96 8.12
CA GLY A 107 9.64 -5.88 7.04
C GLY A 107 10.58 -5.87 5.82
N ASN A 108 11.56 -4.96 5.74
CA ASN A 108 12.49 -4.81 4.62
C ASN A 108 13.97 -4.96 5.02
N TYR A 109 14.27 -5.67 6.10
CA TYR A 109 15.63 -5.85 6.61
C TYR A 109 16.54 -6.63 5.68
N ASP A 110 15.98 -7.39 4.73
CA ASP A 110 16.76 -8.18 3.75
C ASP A 110 17.71 -7.32 2.92
N LYS A 111 17.36 -6.05 2.68
CA LYS A 111 18.23 -5.08 1.98
C LYS A 111 19.57 -4.82 2.71
N PHE A 112 19.61 -5.05 4.01
CA PHE A 112 20.76 -4.75 4.87
C PHE A 112 21.45 -6.01 5.39
N LYS A 113 21.00 -7.19 4.99
CA LYS A 113 21.62 -8.46 5.39
C LYS A 113 22.98 -8.66 4.70
N LYS A 114 23.97 -9.04 5.50
CA LYS A 114 25.24 -9.63 5.06
C LYS A 114 25.37 -11.01 5.72
N GLY A 115 24.90 -12.06 5.03
CA GLY A 115 24.74 -13.37 5.65
C GLY A 115 23.70 -13.33 6.79
N PRO A 116 24.00 -13.85 7.99
CA PRO A 116 23.05 -13.85 9.11
C PRO A 116 22.96 -12.50 9.86
N ILE A 117 23.80 -11.52 9.53
CA ILE A 117 23.94 -10.26 10.27
C ILE A 117 23.33 -9.09 9.50
N ILE A 118 22.61 -8.20 10.21
CA ILE A 118 22.08 -6.96 9.65
C ILE A 118 23.12 -5.86 9.79
N ASN A 119 23.44 -5.19 8.69
CA ASN A 119 24.32 -4.01 8.67
C ASN A 119 23.54 -2.77 9.16
N LYS A 120 23.56 -2.54 10.47
CA LYS A 120 22.86 -1.39 11.10
C LYS A 120 23.40 -0.04 10.62
N VAL A 121 24.69 0.08 10.32
CA VAL A 121 25.29 1.35 9.83
C VAL A 121 24.71 1.72 8.46
N ALA A 122 24.62 0.76 7.54
CA ALA A 122 24.00 0.99 6.23
C ALA A 122 22.52 1.33 6.38
N MET A 123 21.79 0.65 7.29
CA MET A 123 20.38 0.91 7.56
C MET A 123 20.16 2.35 8.08
N ILE A 124 20.97 2.82 9.02
CA ILE A 124 20.90 4.19 9.56
C ILE A 124 21.20 5.21 8.47
N SER A 125 22.21 4.96 7.63
CA SER A 125 22.55 5.85 6.50
C SER A 125 21.38 6.00 5.52
N GLU A 126 20.76 4.89 5.14
CA GLU A 126 19.61 4.92 4.24
C GLU A 126 18.35 5.55 4.88
N ALA A 127 18.14 5.34 6.19
CA ALA A 127 17.07 5.99 6.93
C ALA A 127 17.22 7.53 6.90
N ARG A 128 18.43 8.05 7.13
CA ARG A 128 18.71 9.49 7.03
C ARG A 128 18.36 10.04 5.65
N LYS A 129 18.83 9.39 4.58
CA LYS A 129 18.48 9.80 3.21
C LYS A 129 16.98 9.78 2.94
N ALA A 130 16.24 8.83 3.52
CA ALA A 130 14.81 8.78 3.37
C ALA A 130 14.11 9.95 4.08
N LEU A 131 14.58 10.32 5.29
CA LEU A 131 14.06 11.45 6.05
C LEU A 131 14.39 12.79 5.38
N GLU A 132 15.62 12.98 4.91
CA GLU A 132 16.03 14.17 4.16
C GLU A 132 15.14 14.44 2.92
N LYS A 133 14.67 13.39 2.23
CA LYS A 133 13.76 13.53 1.08
C LYS A 133 12.40 14.12 1.43
N ILE A 134 11.97 13.99 2.66
CA ILE A 134 10.69 14.53 3.15
C ILE A 134 10.87 15.75 4.03
N GLY A 135 12.09 16.30 4.10
CA GLY A 135 12.39 17.55 4.81
C GLY A 135 12.55 17.39 6.33
N VAL A 136 12.91 16.20 6.81
CA VAL A 136 13.17 15.89 8.23
C VAL A 136 14.63 15.56 8.45
#